data_a4b609d20a7864682aacac60aedb2a76
#
_entry.id   a4b609d20a7864682aacac60aedb2a76
#
_cell.length_a   1.000
_cell.length_b   1.000
_cell.length_c   1.000
_cell.angle_alpha   90.00
_cell.angle_beta   90.00
_cell.angle_gamma   90.00
#
_symmetry.space_group_name_H-M   'P 1'
#
loop_
_entity.id
_entity.type
_entity.pdbx_description
1 polymer ?
#
loop_
_entity_poly.entity_id
_entity_poly.type
_entity_poly.pdbx_seq_one_letter_code
_entity_poly.pdbx_strand_id
1 'polypeptide(L)'
;MTSKSALKNIISSIILQVVTALSGLILPHFFIVFYGSAINGMISSVTQFLSYLALVEAGIGASAIVALYKPIEEKNENERNYILSAAKKFYFQSGVIYILLLMILLFCYPMLTGDQTDRITTILMIIVLAGSNLIDYFLLGKYRVLLSADQKVYVLNNIQSIGTILTIIVSLLLMFHNQDVVLVKFIATAVYACRTFAVIIYVRHHYSNIRFNIKTEKNALPQRWNALFHQIVGVICNNTDIVLITICLGSKSLVEASVYYVYNLAASMFTSLANSLSTAITPTFGNLAISERKEALWETYDNFEFFYFILIFTLYACMYVLLLPFVSIYTAGVNDANYIRPSLVGLFVLMGLVQNIRIPALSMICAYGHYKETQWRALIEAVINLSVSIVLILRLGIAGTVIGTICSYAYRTIDSIIYSRKFFERKVLKTTFIRLGRNALVMILFCYCVQAIGIQIDSWEKFFVDGLILFCSCIILFACVNYIFEHRKFKKHCRELSRIVKAAR
;
A
#
# COMPACT_ATOMS: atom_id res chain seq x y z
N MET A 1 1.39 28.14 -0.92
CA MET A 1 1.86 27.07 -1.85
C MET A 1 2.24 27.68 -3.17
N THR A 2 3.49 27.61 -3.61
CA THR A 2 3.80 27.99 -4.98
C THR A 2 3.35 26.84 -5.91
N SER A 3 2.58 27.14 -6.94
CA SER A 3 2.10 26.17 -7.95
C SER A 3 3.23 25.27 -8.48
N LYS A 4 4.45 25.80 -8.57
CA LYS A 4 5.66 25.06 -8.96
C LYS A 4 6.06 23.92 -8.01
N SER A 5 5.99 24.12 -6.67
CA SER A 5 6.36 23.06 -5.70
C SER A 5 5.33 21.94 -5.71
N ALA A 6 4.05 22.26 -5.84
CA ALA A 6 2.98 21.27 -5.94
C ALA A 6 3.16 20.39 -7.18
N LEU A 7 3.44 20.98 -8.34
CA LEU A 7 3.66 20.23 -9.58
C LEU A 7 4.90 19.31 -9.48
N LYS A 8 6.01 19.81 -8.92
CA LYS A 8 7.22 18.99 -8.68
C LYS A 8 6.92 17.81 -7.75
N ASN A 9 6.17 18.01 -6.67
CA ASN A 9 5.80 16.95 -5.75
C ASN A 9 4.93 15.89 -6.44
N ILE A 10 3.95 16.29 -7.25
CA ILE A 10 3.09 15.37 -8.00
C ILE A 10 3.91 14.52 -8.98
N ILE A 11 4.71 15.16 -9.84
CA ILE A 11 5.53 14.46 -10.84
C ILE A 11 6.49 13.48 -10.17
N SER A 12 7.22 13.93 -9.13
CA SER A 12 8.18 13.08 -8.43
C SER A 12 7.50 11.91 -7.70
N SER A 13 6.29 12.10 -7.18
CA SER A 13 5.52 11.03 -6.55
C SER A 13 5.07 9.97 -7.57
N ILE A 14 4.65 10.38 -8.76
CA ILE A 14 4.29 9.46 -9.84
C ILE A 14 5.52 8.66 -10.29
N ILE A 15 6.67 9.33 -10.51
CA ILE A 15 7.91 8.66 -10.89
C ILE A 15 8.31 7.64 -9.82
N LEU A 16 8.31 8.03 -8.55
CA LEU A 16 8.64 7.13 -7.45
C LEU A 16 7.69 5.93 -7.40
N GLN A 17 6.40 6.13 -7.61
CA GLN A 17 5.42 5.05 -7.59
C GLN A 17 5.66 4.05 -8.72
N VAL A 18 5.96 4.51 -9.93
CA VAL A 18 6.31 3.66 -11.08
C VAL A 18 7.59 2.88 -10.80
N VAL A 19 8.65 3.55 -10.34
CA VAL A 19 9.94 2.91 -10.03
C VAL A 19 9.79 1.88 -8.91
N THR A 20 9.02 2.18 -7.87
CA THR A 20 8.77 1.24 -6.76
C THR A 20 7.94 0.04 -7.21
N ALA A 21 6.94 0.24 -8.06
CA ALA A 21 6.14 -0.85 -8.64
C ALA A 21 7.00 -1.77 -9.50
N LEU A 22 7.87 -1.22 -10.35
CA LEU A 22 8.82 -1.99 -11.15
C LEU A 22 9.80 -2.77 -10.25
N SER A 23 10.33 -2.15 -9.20
CA SER A 23 11.19 -2.83 -8.23
C SER A 23 10.46 -4.00 -7.54
N GLY A 24 9.20 -3.78 -7.15
CA GLY A 24 8.35 -4.80 -6.52
C GLY A 24 7.99 -5.95 -7.45
N LEU A 25 7.99 -5.74 -8.78
CA LEU A 25 7.81 -6.81 -9.77
C LEU A 25 9.11 -7.53 -10.08
N ILE A 26 10.19 -6.79 -10.35
CA ILE A 26 11.44 -7.35 -10.87
C ILE A 26 12.18 -8.15 -9.79
N LEU A 27 12.45 -7.53 -8.65
CA LEU A 27 13.33 -8.14 -7.64
C LEU A 27 12.81 -9.45 -7.08
N PRO A 28 11.52 -9.62 -6.68
CA PRO A 28 11.05 -10.89 -6.14
C PRO A 28 11.08 -12.02 -7.17
N HIS A 29 10.81 -11.74 -8.45
CA HIS A 29 10.97 -12.73 -9.52
C HIS A 29 12.39 -13.29 -9.52
N PHE A 30 13.40 -12.43 -9.57
CA PHE A 30 14.79 -12.87 -9.58
C PHE A 30 15.22 -13.52 -8.25
N PHE A 31 14.67 -13.07 -7.10
CA PHE A 31 14.91 -13.77 -5.82
C PHE A 31 14.37 -15.20 -5.84
N ILE A 32 13.19 -15.44 -6.41
CA ILE A 32 12.62 -16.78 -6.54
C ILE A 32 13.50 -17.63 -7.48
N VAL A 33 13.89 -17.10 -8.64
CA VAL A 33 14.64 -17.81 -9.66
C VAL A 33 16.05 -18.17 -9.20
N PHE A 34 16.77 -17.24 -8.55
CA PHE A 34 18.17 -17.45 -8.16
C PHE A 34 18.34 -18.12 -6.78
N TYR A 35 17.43 -17.86 -5.83
CA TYR A 35 17.59 -18.32 -4.44
C TYR A 35 16.46 -19.22 -3.95
N GLY A 36 15.44 -19.44 -4.77
CA GLY A 36 14.31 -20.31 -4.45
C GLY A 36 13.19 -19.65 -3.64
N SER A 37 12.08 -20.38 -3.55
CA SER A 37 10.84 -19.90 -2.93
C SER A 37 10.97 -19.69 -1.43
N ALA A 38 11.73 -20.54 -0.72
CA ALA A 38 11.92 -20.40 0.73
C ALA A 38 12.62 -19.08 1.10
N ILE A 39 13.64 -18.67 0.33
CA ILE A 39 14.35 -17.38 0.56
C ILE A 39 13.45 -16.20 0.26
N ASN A 40 12.69 -16.22 -0.85
CA ASN A 40 11.73 -15.16 -1.14
C ASN A 40 10.63 -15.06 -0.08
N GLY A 41 10.13 -16.20 0.38
CA GLY A 41 9.17 -16.27 1.49
C GLY A 41 9.75 -15.74 2.79
N MET A 42 11.02 -16.04 3.11
CA MET A 42 11.72 -15.49 4.27
C MET A 42 11.84 -13.97 4.19
N ILE A 43 12.25 -13.43 3.04
CA ILE A 43 12.34 -11.97 2.82
C ILE A 43 10.98 -11.31 3.05
N SER A 44 9.92 -11.88 2.48
CA SER A 44 8.56 -11.37 2.62
C SER A 44 8.08 -11.43 4.06
N SER A 45 8.28 -12.58 4.72
CA SER A 45 7.90 -12.82 6.12
C SER A 45 8.64 -11.88 7.06
N VAL A 46 9.96 -11.82 7.02
CA VAL A 46 10.78 -10.94 7.85
C VAL A 46 10.35 -9.48 7.65
N THR A 47 10.12 -9.05 6.40
CA THR A 47 9.65 -7.68 6.12
C THR A 47 8.33 -7.37 6.81
N GLN A 48 7.39 -8.32 6.88
CA GLN A 48 6.12 -8.13 7.59
C GLN A 48 6.34 -8.07 9.12
N PHE A 49 7.16 -8.95 9.70
CA PHE A 49 7.51 -8.85 11.12
C PHE A 49 8.16 -7.51 11.45
N LEU A 50 9.11 -7.05 10.61
CA LEU A 50 9.74 -5.74 10.81
C LEU A 50 8.76 -4.57 10.70
N SER A 51 7.68 -4.70 9.89
CA SER A 51 6.60 -3.71 9.83
C SER A 51 5.82 -3.60 11.14
N TYR A 52 5.64 -4.71 11.86
CA TYR A 52 5.07 -4.67 13.21
C TYR A 52 6.02 -3.99 14.21
N LEU A 53 7.31 -4.29 14.15
CA LEU A 53 8.29 -3.63 15.00
C LEU A 53 8.35 -2.12 14.71
N ALA A 54 8.16 -1.71 13.47
CA ALA A 54 8.16 -0.30 13.06
C ALA A 54 6.99 0.51 13.63
N LEU A 55 5.96 -0.11 14.19
CA LEU A 55 4.87 0.58 14.91
C LEU A 55 5.34 1.42 16.09
N VAL A 56 6.52 1.19 16.60
CA VAL A 56 7.13 2.01 17.67
C VAL A 56 7.31 3.48 17.26
N GLU A 57 7.48 3.75 15.96
CA GLU A 57 7.58 5.12 15.39
C GLU A 57 6.21 5.72 15.09
N ALA A 58 5.13 4.94 15.14
CA ALA A 58 3.83 5.34 14.67
C ALA A 58 3.37 6.67 15.26
N GLY A 59 2.90 7.57 14.38
CA GLY A 59 2.40 8.89 14.77
C GLY A 59 3.45 9.98 14.99
N ILE A 60 4.73 9.67 15.14
CA ILE A 60 5.78 10.68 15.38
C ILE A 60 5.94 11.58 14.16
N GLY A 61 6.12 10.98 12.99
CA GLY A 61 6.33 11.71 11.74
C GLY A 61 5.17 12.66 11.42
N ALA A 62 3.94 12.14 11.43
CA ALA A 62 2.74 12.93 11.14
C ALA A 62 2.54 14.08 12.11
N SER A 63 2.70 13.84 13.42
CA SER A 63 2.56 14.88 14.46
C SER A 63 3.62 15.98 14.32
N ALA A 64 4.85 15.60 14.01
CA ALA A 64 5.95 16.55 13.86
C ALA A 64 5.81 17.39 12.58
N ILE A 65 5.33 16.80 11.47
CA ILE A 65 5.03 17.54 10.23
C ILE A 65 3.98 18.62 10.48
N VAL A 66 2.87 18.26 11.15
CA VAL A 66 1.80 19.23 11.47
C VAL A 66 2.31 20.34 12.38
N ALA A 67 3.10 20.01 13.40
CA ALA A 67 3.68 20.99 14.32
C ALA A 67 4.64 21.95 13.61
N LEU A 68 5.32 21.54 12.55
CA LEU A 68 6.30 22.35 11.81
C LEU A 68 5.66 23.33 10.83
N TYR A 69 4.39 23.19 10.42
CA TYR A 69 3.79 24.08 9.41
C TYR A 69 3.85 25.55 9.83
N LYS A 70 3.41 25.88 11.04
CA LYS A 70 3.39 27.27 11.54
C LYS A 70 4.78 27.88 11.67
N PRO A 71 5.76 27.24 12.35
CA PRO A 71 7.12 27.78 12.46
C PRO A 71 7.84 27.96 11.12
N ILE A 72 7.55 27.10 10.13
CA ILE A 72 8.15 27.24 8.78
C ILE A 72 7.54 28.43 8.05
N GLU A 73 6.22 28.64 8.13
CA GLU A 73 5.52 29.77 7.51
C GLU A 73 5.95 31.10 8.12
N GLU A 74 6.04 31.16 9.46
CA GLU A 74 6.48 32.34 10.22
C GLU A 74 8.00 32.56 10.20
N LYS A 75 8.78 31.64 9.59
CA LYS A 75 10.26 31.63 9.59
C LYS A 75 10.87 31.65 11.00
N ASN A 76 10.15 31.07 11.97
CA ASN A 76 10.61 31.00 13.36
C ASN A 76 11.62 29.85 13.53
N GLU A 77 12.92 30.17 13.43
CA GLU A 77 14.00 29.18 13.52
C GLU A 77 14.08 28.49 14.89
N ASN A 78 13.77 29.19 15.95
CA ASN A 78 13.85 28.65 17.32
C ASN A 78 12.78 27.59 17.54
N GLU A 79 11.55 27.86 17.19
CA GLU A 79 10.43 26.92 17.32
C GLU A 79 10.58 25.74 16.35
N ARG A 80 11.01 25.98 15.10
CA ARG A 80 11.37 24.92 14.15
C ARG A 80 12.41 23.97 14.74
N ASN A 81 13.51 24.51 15.27
CA ASN A 81 14.60 23.73 15.85
C ASN A 81 14.18 22.98 17.13
N TYR A 82 13.27 23.56 17.93
CA TYR A 82 12.66 22.91 19.08
C TYR A 82 11.89 21.65 18.67
N ILE A 83 10.97 21.77 17.68
CA ILE A 83 10.17 20.65 17.17
C ILE A 83 11.07 19.56 16.51
N LEU A 84 12.07 19.97 15.72
CA LEU A 84 13.04 19.05 15.12
C LEU A 84 13.86 18.30 16.17
N SER A 85 14.23 18.97 17.27
CA SER A 85 14.93 18.34 18.40
C SER A 85 14.04 17.35 19.13
N ALA A 86 12.74 17.68 19.30
CA ALA A 86 11.76 16.75 19.85
C ALA A 86 11.56 15.53 18.95
N ALA A 87 11.40 15.72 17.64
CA ALA A 87 11.30 14.63 16.69
C ALA A 87 12.53 13.72 16.72
N LYS A 88 13.76 14.29 16.71
CA LYS A 88 15.01 13.53 16.86
C LYS A 88 15.01 12.65 18.12
N LYS A 89 14.61 13.22 19.26
CA LYS A 89 14.59 12.50 20.54
C LYS A 89 13.60 11.33 20.50
N PHE A 90 12.40 11.54 19.94
CA PHE A 90 11.41 10.48 19.83
C PHE A 90 11.84 9.39 18.84
N TYR A 91 12.40 9.76 17.68
CA TYR A 91 12.97 8.78 16.73
C TYR A 91 14.08 7.96 17.37
N PHE A 92 14.98 8.60 18.13
CA PHE A 92 16.05 7.89 18.85
C PHE A 92 15.49 6.90 19.88
N GLN A 93 14.49 7.31 20.68
CA GLN A 93 13.82 6.42 21.64
C GLN A 93 13.13 5.24 20.94
N SER A 94 12.42 5.51 19.83
CA SER A 94 11.81 4.46 19.01
C SER A 94 12.86 3.51 18.43
N GLY A 95 13.99 4.02 17.97
CA GLY A 95 15.11 3.20 17.49
C GLY A 95 15.67 2.27 18.55
N VAL A 96 15.81 2.73 19.79
CA VAL A 96 16.25 1.88 20.91
C VAL A 96 15.22 0.78 21.21
N ILE A 97 13.93 1.12 21.27
CA ILE A 97 12.87 0.12 21.49
C ILE A 97 12.84 -0.87 20.32
N TYR A 98 12.97 -0.39 19.08
CA TYR A 98 13.04 -1.23 17.89
C TYR A 98 14.20 -2.23 17.97
N ILE A 99 15.39 -1.82 18.42
CA ILE A 99 16.53 -2.73 18.63
C ILE A 99 16.20 -3.82 19.65
N LEU A 100 15.56 -3.47 20.77
CA LEU A 100 15.17 -4.45 21.78
C LEU A 100 14.17 -5.48 21.21
N LEU A 101 13.18 -5.03 20.46
CA LEU A 101 12.22 -5.92 19.79
C LEU A 101 12.89 -6.74 18.68
N LEU A 102 13.86 -6.16 17.96
CA LEU A 102 14.65 -6.87 16.96
C LEU A 102 15.46 -8.01 17.58
N MET A 103 16.05 -7.82 18.76
CA MET A 103 16.76 -8.90 19.48
C MET A 103 15.83 -10.07 19.82
N ILE A 104 14.59 -9.78 20.20
CA ILE A 104 13.56 -10.82 20.41
C ILE A 104 13.27 -11.54 19.10
N LEU A 105 13.07 -10.81 17.99
CA LEU A 105 12.81 -11.40 16.68
C LEU A 105 13.98 -12.28 16.21
N LEU A 106 15.23 -11.85 16.39
CA LEU A 106 16.43 -12.62 16.04
C LEU A 106 16.50 -13.97 16.75
N PHE A 107 15.98 -14.03 17.99
CA PHE A 107 15.92 -15.26 18.75
C PHE A 107 14.71 -16.13 18.34
N CYS A 108 13.51 -15.53 18.25
CA CYS A 108 12.28 -16.29 18.04
C CYS A 108 12.07 -16.73 16.58
N TYR A 109 12.45 -15.92 15.59
CA TYR A 109 12.14 -16.19 14.19
C TYR A 109 12.81 -17.47 13.65
N PRO A 110 14.10 -17.76 13.89
CA PRO A 110 14.69 -19.05 13.47
C PRO A 110 14.04 -20.27 14.12
N MET A 111 13.49 -20.10 15.35
CA MET A 111 12.73 -21.18 16.00
C MET A 111 11.38 -21.45 15.33
N LEU A 112 10.73 -20.41 14.79
CA LEU A 112 9.45 -20.52 14.07
C LEU A 112 9.62 -21.17 12.69
N THR A 113 10.71 -20.86 12.00
CA THR A 113 10.94 -21.33 10.61
C THR A 113 11.69 -22.66 10.55
N GLY A 114 12.32 -23.11 11.64
CA GLY A 114 13.06 -24.38 11.71
C GLY A 114 14.17 -24.47 10.66
N ASP A 115 14.30 -25.64 10.03
CA ASP A 115 15.37 -25.95 9.07
C ASP A 115 15.03 -25.56 7.61
N GLN A 116 14.00 -24.73 7.37
CA GLN A 116 13.63 -24.31 6.00
C GLN A 116 14.71 -23.44 5.32
N THR A 117 15.51 -22.76 6.13
CA THR A 117 16.66 -21.94 5.68
C THR A 117 17.79 -22.07 6.70
N ASP A 118 19.02 -21.92 6.24
CA ASP A 118 20.18 -21.92 7.15
C ASP A 118 20.03 -20.85 8.24
N ARG A 119 20.31 -21.22 9.47
CA ARG A 119 20.12 -20.37 10.65
C ARG A 119 20.97 -19.10 10.60
N ILE A 120 22.21 -19.20 10.13
CA ILE A 120 23.11 -18.05 10.02
C ILE A 120 22.59 -17.09 8.95
N THR A 121 22.22 -17.61 7.80
CA THR A 121 21.59 -16.84 6.71
C THR A 121 20.33 -16.12 7.19
N THR A 122 19.48 -16.80 7.95
CA THR A 122 18.25 -16.20 8.52
C THR A 122 18.56 -15.03 9.44
N ILE A 123 19.50 -15.21 10.38
CA ILE A 123 19.89 -14.14 11.32
C ILE A 123 20.48 -12.94 10.58
N LEU A 124 21.41 -13.18 9.65
CA LEU A 124 22.03 -12.13 8.86
C LEU A 124 21.00 -11.38 8.01
N MET A 125 20.04 -12.08 7.40
CA MET A 125 18.96 -11.47 6.62
C MET A 125 18.07 -10.58 7.48
N ILE A 126 17.71 -11.00 8.70
CA ILE A 126 16.93 -10.17 9.62
C ILE A 126 17.68 -8.88 9.95
N ILE A 127 18.99 -8.96 10.26
CA ILE A 127 19.82 -7.80 10.59
C ILE A 127 19.91 -6.85 9.40
N VAL A 128 20.16 -7.38 8.21
CA VAL A 128 20.30 -6.58 6.98
C VAL A 128 19.00 -5.90 6.60
N LEU A 129 17.87 -6.63 6.64
CA LEU A 129 16.56 -6.06 6.33
C LEU A 129 16.11 -5.01 7.36
N ALA A 130 16.44 -5.21 8.65
CA ALA A 130 16.19 -4.24 9.71
C ALA A 130 17.04 -2.97 9.56
N GLY A 131 18.19 -3.05 8.87
CA GLY A 131 19.15 -1.96 8.73
C GLY A 131 18.53 -0.69 8.13
N SER A 132 17.62 -0.80 7.16
CA SER A 132 16.93 0.36 6.58
C SER A 132 16.08 1.11 7.62
N ASN A 133 15.34 0.40 8.49
CA ASN A 133 14.56 1.02 9.55
C ASN A 133 15.46 1.69 10.61
N LEU A 134 16.58 1.06 10.95
CA LEU A 134 17.55 1.66 11.87
C LEU A 134 18.15 2.96 11.31
N ILE A 135 18.48 2.98 10.02
CA ILE A 135 18.94 4.19 9.31
C ILE A 135 17.86 5.28 9.38
N ASP A 136 16.59 4.92 9.21
CA ASP A 136 15.46 5.86 9.33
C ASP A 136 15.39 6.47 10.73
N TYR A 137 15.43 5.65 11.78
CA TYR A 137 15.31 6.14 13.16
C TYR A 137 16.45 7.02 13.60
N PHE A 138 17.68 6.63 13.33
CA PHE A 138 18.83 7.35 13.83
C PHE A 138 19.29 8.50 12.92
N LEU A 139 19.06 8.38 11.60
CA LEU A 139 19.60 9.33 10.63
C LEU A 139 18.52 10.10 9.86
N LEU A 140 17.63 9.43 9.14
CA LEU A 140 16.76 10.05 8.10
C LEU A 140 15.52 10.73 8.68
N GLY A 141 14.85 10.16 9.69
CA GLY A 141 13.50 10.53 10.12
C GLY A 141 13.31 12.04 10.39
N LYS A 142 14.20 12.67 11.13
CA LYS A 142 14.15 14.12 11.42
C LYS A 142 14.28 15.01 10.18
N TYR A 143 15.02 14.58 9.16
CA TYR A 143 15.17 15.33 7.89
C TYR A 143 13.96 15.11 6.99
N ARG A 144 13.39 13.90 6.99
CA ARG A 144 12.15 13.59 6.27
C ARG A 144 11.00 14.48 6.75
N VAL A 145 10.84 14.62 8.06
CA VAL A 145 9.82 15.48 8.67
C VAL A 145 9.97 16.93 8.23
N LEU A 146 11.18 17.46 8.24
CA LEU A 146 11.47 18.83 7.80
C LEU A 146 11.10 19.06 6.32
N LEU A 147 11.60 18.21 5.43
CA LEU A 147 11.34 18.34 3.99
C LEU A 147 9.86 18.15 3.64
N SER A 148 9.17 17.27 4.37
CA SER A 148 7.73 17.07 4.21
C SER A 148 6.92 18.29 4.64
N ALA A 149 7.28 18.88 5.78
CA ALA A 149 6.62 20.09 6.29
C ALA A 149 6.89 21.32 5.39
N ASP A 150 8.09 21.45 4.83
CA ASP A 150 8.48 22.53 3.92
C ASP A 150 8.04 22.27 2.46
N GLN A 151 7.18 21.27 2.22
CA GLN A 151 6.64 20.92 0.88
C GLN A 151 7.72 20.59 -0.16
N LYS A 152 8.90 20.15 0.26
CA LYS A 152 10.01 19.70 -0.59
C LYS A 152 10.09 18.17 -0.67
N VAL A 153 8.94 17.49 -0.64
CA VAL A 153 8.85 16.02 -0.76
C VAL A 153 9.47 15.52 -2.06
N TYR A 154 9.45 16.34 -3.13
CA TYR A 154 10.09 16.00 -4.40
C TYR A 154 11.58 15.67 -4.28
N VAL A 155 12.29 16.25 -3.31
CA VAL A 155 13.71 15.94 -3.05
C VAL A 155 13.85 14.51 -2.54
N LEU A 156 13.02 14.14 -1.56
CA LEU A 156 12.99 12.77 -1.01
C LEU A 156 12.64 11.77 -2.10
N ASN A 157 11.59 12.06 -2.87
CA ASN A 157 11.10 11.17 -3.92
C ASN A 157 12.14 10.95 -5.03
N ASN A 158 12.81 12.01 -5.48
CA ASN A 158 13.82 11.90 -6.54
C ASN A 158 15.05 11.10 -6.07
N ILE A 159 15.58 11.39 -4.87
CA ILE A 159 16.69 10.64 -4.29
C ILE A 159 16.29 9.18 -4.08
N GLN A 160 15.05 8.92 -3.63
CA GLN A 160 14.54 7.57 -3.45
C GLN A 160 14.38 6.84 -4.79
N SER A 161 13.87 7.49 -5.82
CA SER A 161 13.73 6.90 -7.16
C SER A 161 15.08 6.48 -7.74
N ILE A 162 16.08 7.38 -7.68
CA ILE A 162 17.44 7.08 -8.12
C ILE A 162 18.04 5.92 -7.32
N GLY A 163 17.92 5.95 -6.00
CA GLY A 163 18.42 4.88 -5.14
C GLY A 163 17.72 3.54 -5.39
N THR A 164 16.41 3.54 -5.67
CA THR A 164 15.69 2.31 -6.01
C THR A 164 16.12 1.74 -7.36
N ILE A 165 16.32 2.57 -8.38
CA ILE A 165 16.86 2.13 -9.67
C ILE A 165 18.26 1.53 -9.48
N LEU A 166 19.12 2.20 -8.72
CA LEU A 166 20.47 1.71 -8.43
C LEU A 166 20.41 0.37 -7.67
N THR A 167 19.49 0.23 -6.71
CA THR A 167 19.27 -1.05 -5.99
C THR A 167 18.85 -2.16 -6.95
N ILE A 168 17.95 -1.91 -7.90
CA ILE A 168 17.55 -2.91 -8.90
C ILE A 168 18.78 -3.35 -9.71
N ILE A 169 19.51 -2.39 -10.31
CA ILE A 169 20.66 -2.68 -11.18
C ILE A 169 21.73 -3.48 -10.43
N VAL A 170 22.14 -3.01 -9.25
CA VAL A 170 23.21 -3.64 -8.48
C VAL A 170 22.76 -5.02 -7.97
N SER A 171 21.51 -5.16 -7.50
CA SER A 171 21.00 -6.47 -7.06
C SER A 171 20.98 -7.47 -8.20
N LEU A 172 20.53 -7.09 -9.40
CA LEU A 172 20.54 -7.97 -10.56
C LEU A 172 21.96 -8.36 -10.99
N LEU A 173 22.89 -7.40 -11.04
CA LEU A 173 24.29 -7.70 -11.37
C LEU A 173 24.88 -8.72 -10.40
N LEU A 174 24.65 -8.58 -9.10
CA LEU A 174 25.16 -9.52 -8.10
C LEU A 174 24.51 -10.91 -8.22
N MET A 175 23.20 -10.96 -8.50
CA MET A 175 22.48 -12.21 -8.73
C MET A 175 23.03 -12.95 -9.96
N PHE A 176 23.23 -12.27 -11.07
CA PHE A 176 23.82 -12.84 -12.29
C PHE A 176 25.26 -13.35 -12.08
N HIS A 177 25.99 -12.77 -11.12
CA HIS A 177 27.30 -13.24 -10.70
C HIS A 177 27.24 -14.31 -9.58
N ASN A 178 26.06 -14.90 -9.33
CA ASN A 178 25.84 -15.95 -8.32
C ASN A 178 26.34 -15.57 -6.92
N GLN A 179 26.23 -14.29 -6.54
CA GLN A 179 26.60 -13.84 -5.19
C GLN A 179 25.59 -14.30 -4.16
N ASP A 180 26.01 -14.44 -2.91
CA ASP A 180 25.15 -14.81 -1.78
C ASP A 180 24.01 -13.80 -1.57
N VAL A 181 22.83 -14.30 -1.18
CA VAL A 181 21.62 -13.50 -0.96
C VAL A 181 21.79 -12.45 0.12
N VAL A 182 22.56 -12.75 1.18
CA VAL A 182 22.85 -11.79 2.25
C VAL A 182 23.66 -10.62 1.71
N LEU A 183 24.67 -10.89 0.86
CA LEU A 183 25.48 -9.85 0.22
C LEU A 183 24.61 -8.95 -0.67
N VAL A 184 23.72 -9.54 -1.48
CA VAL A 184 22.79 -8.77 -2.34
C VAL A 184 21.92 -7.83 -1.51
N LYS A 185 21.34 -8.32 -0.41
CA LYS A 185 20.52 -7.49 0.48
C LYS A 185 21.34 -6.48 1.29
N PHE A 186 22.54 -6.84 1.69
CA PHE A 186 23.45 -5.92 2.38
C PHE A 186 23.80 -4.72 1.48
N ILE A 187 24.14 -4.93 0.23
CA ILE A 187 24.44 -3.85 -0.72
C ILE A 187 23.18 -3.01 -1.01
N ALA A 188 21.99 -3.62 -1.12
CA ALA A 188 20.75 -2.88 -1.20
C ALA A 188 20.55 -1.94 0.00
N THR A 189 20.85 -2.41 1.23
CA THR A 189 20.81 -1.59 2.43
C THR A 189 21.91 -0.52 2.45
N ALA A 190 23.09 -0.81 1.93
CA ALA A 190 24.15 0.19 1.74
C ALA A 190 23.73 1.32 0.78
N VAL A 191 23.08 0.99 -0.33
CA VAL A 191 22.49 1.99 -1.25
C VAL A 191 21.45 2.83 -0.51
N TYR A 192 20.66 2.21 0.38
CA TYR A 192 19.71 2.96 1.25
C TYR A 192 20.45 3.95 2.16
N ALA A 193 21.57 3.56 2.75
CA ALA A 193 22.40 4.47 3.55
C ALA A 193 22.95 5.63 2.68
N CYS A 194 23.49 5.35 1.49
CA CYS A 194 23.99 6.38 0.58
C CYS A 194 22.92 7.43 0.21
N ARG A 195 21.68 6.99 -0.10
CA ARG A 195 20.59 7.94 -0.37
C ARG A 195 20.22 8.77 0.87
N THR A 196 20.33 8.20 2.06
CA THR A 196 20.10 8.94 3.31
C THR A 196 21.15 10.03 3.49
N PHE A 197 22.43 9.74 3.22
CA PHE A 197 23.48 10.75 3.24
C PHE A 197 23.23 11.85 2.20
N ALA A 198 22.74 11.52 1.00
CA ALA A 198 22.37 12.52 0.01
C ALA A 198 21.28 13.49 0.51
N VAL A 199 20.27 12.97 1.23
CA VAL A 199 19.24 13.82 1.86
C VAL A 199 19.86 14.71 2.96
N ILE A 200 20.74 14.16 3.78
CA ILE A 200 21.42 14.92 4.86
C ILE A 200 22.27 16.06 4.27
N ILE A 201 23.05 15.79 3.23
CA ILE A 201 23.87 16.78 2.53
C ILE A 201 22.99 17.88 1.94
N TYR A 202 21.90 17.49 1.25
CA TYR A 202 20.94 18.45 0.69
C TYR A 202 20.39 19.39 1.78
N VAL A 203 19.94 18.84 2.91
CA VAL A 203 19.34 19.64 3.98
C VAL A 203 20.40 20.56 4.61
N ARG A 204 21.61 20.07 4.88
CA ARG A 204 22.68 20.89 5.44
C ARG A 204 23.09 22.05 4.54
N HIS A 205 23.02 21.86 3.23
CA HIS A 205 23.34 22.91 2.26
C HIS A 205 22.22 23.97 2.09
N HIS A 206 20.95 23.53 2.15
CA HIS A 206 19.82 24.41 1.82
C HIS A 206 19.15 25.06 3.06
N TYR A 207 19.49 24.61 4.25
CA TYR A 207 18.91 25.15 5.49
C TYR A 207 20.02 25.60 6.44
N SER A 208 20.14 26.92 6.60
CA SER A 208 21.02 27.52 7.60
C SER A 208 20.42 27.33 9.02
N ASN A 209 21.27 27.31 10.03
CA ASN A 209 20.90 27.36 11.45
C ASN A 209 19.99 26.20 11.94
N ILE A 210 20.11 25.00 11.36
CA ILE A 210 19.40 23.82 11.91
C ILE A 210 20.13 23.29 13.14
N ARG A 211 19.41 23.22 14.26
CA ARG A 211 19.89 22.62 15.51
C ARG A 211 18.95 21.50 15.96
N PHE A 212 19.53 20.35 16.34
CA PHE A 212 18.81 19.16 16.80
C PHE A 212 19.04 18.80 18.26
N ASN A 213 19.62 19.69 19.05
CA ASN A 213 20.04 19.42 20.44
C ASN A 213 19.45 20.44 21.43
N ILE A 214 18.29 21.01 21.13
CA ILE A 214 17.58 21.90 22.05
C ILE A 214 16.82 21.04 23.07
N LYS A 215 16.83 21.46 24.34
CA LYS A 215 16.07 20.80 25.42
C LYS A 215 14.57 20.88 25.09
N THR A 216 13.89 19.75 25.09
CA THR A 216 12.47 19.66 24.73
C THR A 216 11.66 19.07 25.87
N GLU A 217 10.44 19.55 26.06
CA GLU A 217 9.47 19.04 27.02
C GLU A 217 8.84 17.72 26.58
N LYS A 218 8.24 16.98 27.53
CA LYS A 218 7.63 15.67 27.25
C LYS A 218 6.42 15.74 26.28
N ASN A 219 5.71 16.89 26.20
CA ASN A 219 4.49 17.05 25.42
C ASN A 219 4.67 17.83 24.11
N ALA A 220 5.88 17.86 23.55
CA ALA A 220 6.15 18.57 22.30
C ALA A 220 5.35 18.06 21.07
N LEU A 221 4.83 16.84 21.10
CA LEU A 221 4.03 16.21 20.02
C LEU A 221 2.77 15.55 20.60
N PRO A 222 1.70 16.32 20.93
CA PRO A 222 0.52 15.79 21.65
C PRO A 222 -0.34 14.84 20.83
N GLN A 223 -0.38 14.97 19.51
CA GLN A 223 -1.30 14.20 18.64
C GLN A 223 -0.81 12.80 18.26
N ARG A 224 0.39 12.39 18.70
CA ARG A 224 1.02 11.12 18.30
C ARG A 224 0.19 9.87 18.62
N TRP A 225 -0.54 9.86 19.74
CA TRP A 225 -1.29 8.70 20.20
C TRP A 225 -2.49 8.36 19.33
N ASN A 226 -3.19 9.37 18.81
CA ASN A 226 -4.30 9.16 17.89
C ASN A 226 -3.84 8.59 16.54
N ALA A 227 -2.72 9.11 16.02
CA ALA A 227 -2.13 8.61 14.79
C ALA A 227 -1.59 7.17 14.95
N LEU A 228 -1.00 6.84 16.11
CA LEU A 228 -0.52 5.50 16.44
C LEU A 228 -1.64 4.45 16.37
N PHE A 229 -2.80 4.72 16.94
CA PHE A 229 -3.91 3.77 16.94
C PHE A 229 -4.34 3.36 15.53
N HIS A 230 -4.57 4.34 14.64
CA HIS A 230 -4.95 4.05 13.26
C HIS A 230 -3.86 3.28 12.49
N GLN A 231 -2.60 3.57 12.80
CA GLN A 231 -1.47 2.90 12.15
C GLN A 231 -1.35 1.44 12.61
N ILE A 232 -1.57 1.15 13.90
CA ILE A 232 -1.62 -0.23 14.42
C ILE A 232 -2.69 -1.06 13.71
N VAL A 233 -3.92 -0.54 13.65
CA VAL A 233 -5.02 -1.24 12.96
C VAL A 233 -4.70 -1.47 11.48
N GLY A 234 -4.13 -0.47 10.81
CA GLY A 234 -3.72 -0.58 9.41
C GLY A 234 -2.66 -1.67 9.19
N VAL A 235 -1.66 -1.77 10.07
CA VAL A 235 -0.61 -2.82 9.98
C VAL A 235 -1.22 -4.20 10.22
N ILE A 236 -2.10 -4.35 11.21
CA ILE A 236 -2.77 -5.63 11.46
C ILE A 236 -3.56 -6.07 10.23
N CYS A 237 -4.39 -5.21 9.65
CA CYS A 237 -5.23 -5.59 8.52
C CYS A 237 -4.45 -5.90 7.22
N ASN A 238 -3.27 -5.30 7.02
CA ASN A 238 -2.53 -5.45 5.77
C ASN A 238 -1.33 -6.40 5.84
N ASN A 239 -0.80 -6.67 7.03
CA ASN A 239 0.47 -7.40 7.18
C ASN A 239 0.33 -8.72 7.95
N THR A 240 -0.85 -9.07 8.45
CA THR A 240 -1.04 -10.26 9.30
C THR A 240 -0.96 -11.57 8.53
N ASP A 241 -1.42 -11.62 7.30
CA ASP A 241 -1.58 -12.87 6.56
C ASP A 241 -0.26 -13.65 6.43
N ILE A 242 0.82 -13.00 5.98
CA ILE A 242 2.14 -13.64 5.86
C ILE A 242 2.71 -14.00 7.24
N VAL A 243 2.46 -13.20 8.27
CA VAL A 243 2.88 -13.51 9.64
C VAL A 243 2.19 -14.78 10.14
N LEU A 244 0.87 -14.91 9.94
CA LEU A 244 0.12 -16.10 10.30
C LEU A 244 0.57 -17.32 9.49
N ILE A 245 0.80 -17.19 8.19
CA ILE A 245 1.36 -18.24 7.34
C ILE A 245 2.68 -18.73 7.94
N THR A 246 3.57 -17.79 8.31
CA THR A 246 4.90 -18.16 8.88
C THR A 246 4.79 -18.87 10.22
N ILE A 247 3.85 -18.46 11.08
CA ILE A 247 3.71 -19.03 12.42
C ILE A 247 2.97 -20.40 12.38
N CYS A 248 1.93 -20.52 11.54
CA CYS A 248 0.98 -21.61 11.64
C CYS A 248 1.24 -22.77 10.69
N LEU A 249 1.96 -22.59 9.57
CA LEU A 249 2.11 -23.64 8.56
C LEU A 249 3.39 -24.51 8.70
N GLY A 250 4.14 -24.35 9.77
CA GLY A 250 5.26 -25.23 10.13
C GLY A 250 6.35 -25.30 9.05
N SER A 251 6.76 -26.50 8.66
CA SER A 251 7.92 -26.75 7.78
C SER A 251 7.77 -26.26 6.32
N LYS A 252 6.60 -25.84 5.89
CA LYS A 252 6.36 -25.28 4.55
C LYS A 252 6.02 -23.78 4.58
N SER A 253 6.08 -23.16 5.75
CA SER A 253 5.58 -21.81 5.97
C SER A 253 6.24 -20.76 5.06
N LEU A 254 7.54 -20.83 4.83
CA LEU A 254 8.26 -19.87 3.98
C LEU A 254 7.91 -20.03 2.50
N VAL A 255 7.81 -21.25 2.02
CA VAL A 255 7.37 -21.55 0.65
C VAL A 255 5.94 -21.04 0.43
N GLU A 256 5.04 -21.32 1.37
CA GLU A 256 3.65 -20.86 1.33
C GLU A 256 3.56 -19.32 1.42
N ALA A 257 4.42 -18.67 2.21
CA ALA A 257 4.53 -17.21 2.26
C ALA A 257 4.98 -16.62 0.92
N SER A 258 5.88 -17.28 0.20
CA SER A 258 6.28 -16.89 -1.16
C SER A 258 5.14 -17.01 -2.15
N VAL A 259 4.37 -18.10 -2.11
CA VAL A 259 3.17 -18.27 -2.96
C VAL A 259 2.16 -17.17 -2.68
N TYR A 260 1.81 -16.95 -1.40
CA TYR A 260 0.91 -15.83 -1.01
C TYR A 260 1.42 -14.50 -1.55
N TYR A 261 2.72 -14.22 -1.38
CA TYR A 261 3.32 -12.95 -1.80
C TYR A 261 3.15 -12.69 -3.30
N VAL A 262 3.36 -13.71 -4.16
CA VAL A 262 3.22 -13.57 -5.62
C VAL A 262 1.78 -13.23 -6.01
N TYR A 263 0.78 -13.88 -5.43
CA TYR A 263 -0.63 -13.55 -5.66
C TYR A 263 -1.00 -12.15 -5.16
N ASN A 264 -0.51 -11.80 -3.97
CA ASN A 264 -0.78 -10.49 -3.36
C ASN A 264 -0.09 -9.35 -4.11
N LEU A 265 1.01 -9.61 -4.81
CA LEU A 265 1.72 -8.62 -5.61
C LEU A 265 0.81 -7.99 -6.66
N ALA A 266 0.06 -8.80 -7.43
CA ALA A 266 -0.90 -8.30 -8.41
C ALA A 266 -2.05 -7.53 -7.73
N ALA A 267 -2.63 -8.06 -6.65
CA ALA A 267 -3.72 -7.41 -5.91
C ALA A 267 -3.31 -6.03 -5.36
N SER A 268 -2.09 -5.92 -4.83
CA SER A 268 -1.57 -4.69 -4.25
C SER A 268 -1.39 -3.55 -5.27
N MET A 269 -1.08 -3.86 -6.53
CA MET A 269 -0.99 -2.88 -7.60
C MET A 269 -2.33 -2.18 -7.85
N PHE A 270 -3.41 -2.94 -7.94
CA PHE A 270 -4.75 -2.38 -8.12
C PHE A 270 -5.21 -1.57 -6.91
N THR A 271 -4.89 -2.04 -5.71
CA THR A 271 -5.16 -1.30 -4.47
C THR A 271 -4.40 0.03 -4.42
N SER A 272 -3.16 0.07 -4.91
CA SER A 272 -2.37 1.31 -4.99
C SER A 272 -2.99 2.33 -5.96
N LEU A 273 -3.50 1.88 -7.11
CA LEU A 273 -4.25 2.72 -8.05
C LEU A 273 -5.52 3.29 -7.41
N ALA A 274 -6.30 2.45 -6.74
CA ALA A 274 -7.51 2.86 -6.05
C ALA A 274 -7.25 3.91 -4.96
N ASN A 275 -6.20 3.72 -4.16
CA ASN A 275 -5.76 4.68 -3.15
C ASN A 275 -5.31 6.03 -3.76
N SER A 276 -4.68 6.01 -4.92
CA SER A 276 -4.31 7.24 -5.63
C SER A 276 -5.54 8.06 -6.03
N LEU A 277 -6.61 7.41 -6.50
CA LEU A 277 -7.88 8.05 -6.80
C LEU A 277 -8.55 8.63 -5.55
N SER A 278 -8.53 7.89 -4.44
CA SER A 278 -9.01 8.36 -3.14
C SER A 278 -8.30 9.63 -2.69
N THR A 279 -6.97 9.64 -2.78
CA THR A 279 -6.13 10.79 -2.38
C THR A 279 -6.42 12.02 -3.23
N ALA A 280 -6.73 11.84 -4.51
CA ALA A 280 -7.05 12.93 -5.42
C ALA A 280 -8.44 13.56 -5.13
N ILE A 281 -9.45 12.77 -4.77
CA ILE A 281 -10.83 13.25 -4.60
C ILE A 281 -11.12 13.76 -3.19
N THR A 282 -10.47 13.22 -2.16
CA THR A 282 -10.74 13.55 -0.75
C THR A 282 -10.67 15.04 -0.43
N PRO A 283 -9.70 15.85 -0.94
CA PRO A 283 -9.69 17.30 -0.72
C PRO A 283 -10.91 18.02 -1.32
N THR A 284 -11.41 17.54 -2.47
CA THR A 284 -12.61 18.11 -3.10
C THR A 284 -13.83 17.88 -2.22
N PHE A 285 -14.00 16.67 -1.67
CA PHE A 285 -15.06 16.38 -0.70
C PHE A 285 -14.94 17.25 0.54
N GLY A 286 -13.73 17.44 1.08
CA GLY A 286 -13.48 18.30 2.24
C GLY A 286 -13.88 19.75 2.00
N ASN A 287 -13.50 20.34 0.87
CA ASN A 287 -13.85 21.70 0.50
C ASN A 287 -15.38 21.88 0.35
N LEU A 288 -16.06 20.92 -0.27
CA LEU A 288 -17.52 20.96 -0.43
C LEU A 288 -18.25 20.76 0.90
N ALA A 289 -17.72 19.92 1.78
CA ALA A 289 -18.26 19.71 3.13
C ALA A 289 -18.19 20.99 3.99
N ILE A 290 -17.05 21.69 3.97
CA ILE A 290 -16.85 22.94 4.71
C ILE A 290 -17.74 24.06 4.16
N SER A 291 -17.94 24.12 2.84
CA SER A 291 -18.78 25.13 2.18
C SER A 291 -20.28 24.89 2.34
N GLU A 292 -20.69 23.84 3.05
CA GLU A 292 -22.08 23.42 3.28
C GLU A 292 -22.92 23.22 2.01
N ARG A 293 -22.28 23.03 0.86
CA ARG A 293 -22.93 22.81 -0.44
C ARG A 293 -23.37 21.34 -0.58
N LYS A 294 -24.37 20.92 0.17
CA LYS A 294 -24.82 19.51 0.24
C LYS A 294 -25.18 18.92 -1.11
N GLU A 295 -25.84 19.67 -1.99
CA GLU A 295 -26.23 19.17 -3.33
C GLU A 295 -25.00 18.93 -4.22
N ALA A 296 -24.04 19.88 -4.25
CA ALA A 296 -22.81 19.75 -5.00
C ALA A 296 -21.93 18.60 -4.45
N LEU A 297 -21.89 18.43 -3.13
CA LEU A 297 -21.19 17.35 -2.47
C LEU A 297 -21.79 15.99 -2.86
N TRP A 298 -23.13 15.87 -2.81
CA TRP A 298 -23.82 14.67 -3.23
C TRP A 298 -23.57 14.35 -4.71
N GLU A 299 -23.69 15.33 -5.58
CA GLU A 299 -23.45 15.14 -7.00
C GLU A 299 -22.01 14.70 -7.29
N THR A 300 -21.03 15.30 -6.64
CA THR A 300 -19.61 14.94 -6.77
C THR A 300 -19.34 13.53 -6.26
N TYR A 301 -19.93 13.14 -5.12
CA TYR A 301 -19.81 11.78 -4.57
C TYR A 301 -20.44 10.73 -5.49
N ASP A 302 -21.68 10.95 -5.91
CA ASP A 302 -22.45 10.04 -6.76
C ASP A 302 -21.75 9.81 -8.11
N ASN A 303 -21.13 10.86 -8.66
CA ASN A 303 -20.35 10.80 -9.88
C ASN A 303 -19.06 10.04 -9.70
N PHE A 304 -18.32 10.34 -8.62
CA PHE A 304 -17.10 9.62 -8.30
C PHE A 304 -17.39 8.13 -8.08
N GLU A 305 -18.38 7.77 -7.27
CA GLU A 305 -18.77 6.39 -7.01
C GLU A 305 -19.13 5.65 -8.31
N PHE A 306 -19.89 6.31 -9.21
CA PHE A 306 -20.31 5.72 -10.48
C PHE A 306 -19.13 5.33 -11.38
N PHE A 307 -18.21 6.27 -11.65
CA PHE A 307 -17.05 6.00 -12.50
C PHE A 307 -16.02 5.11 -11.81
N TYR A 308 -15.87 5.27 -10.53
CA TYR A 308 -14.97 4.45 -9.70
C TYR A 308 -15.39 2.98 -9.75
N PHE A 309 -16.68 2.66 -9.61
CA PHE A 309 -17.13 1.28 -9.69
C PHE A 309 -16.95 0.68 -11.09
N ILE A 310 -17.20 1.43 -12.16
CA ILE A 310 -16.90 0.98 -13.52
C ILE A 310 -15.42 0.58 -13.62
N LEU A 311 -14.52 1.43 -13.16
CA LEU A 311 -13.08 1.19 -13.24
C LEU A 311 -12.66 -0.02 -12.37
N ILE A 312 -13.09 -0.07 -11.11
CA ILE A 312 -12.66 -1.13 -10.18
C ILE A 312 -13.17 -2.50 -10.62
N PHE A 313 -14.44 -2.61 -11.02
CA PHE A 313 -14.97 -3.88 -11.52
C PHE A 313 -14.30 -4.31 -12.82
N THR A 314 -13.96 -3.37 -13.71
CA THR A 314 -13.14 -3.66 -14.91
C THR A 314 -11.77 -4.23 -14.53
N LEU A 315 -11.05 -3.57 -13.61
CA LEU A 315 -9.71 -4.00 -13.19
C LEU A 315 -9.73 -5.39 -12.56
N TYR A 316 -10.70 -5.66 -11.68
CA TYR A 316 -10.79 -6.97 -11.01
C TYR A 316 -11.36 -8.08 -11.91
N ALA A 317 -12.18 -7.75 -12.91
CA ALA A 317 -12.55 -8.69 -13.95
C ALA A 317 -11.34 -9.10 -14.81
N CYS A 318 -10.52 -8.14 -15.22
CA CYS A 318 -9.25 -8.42 -15.91
C CYS A 318 -8.29 -9.21 -15.02
N MET A 319 -8.18 -8.84 -13.74
CA MET A 319 -7.34 -9.58 -12.77
C MET A 319 -7.77 -11.04 -12.66
N TYR A 320 -9.07 -11.34 -12.64
CA TYR A 320 -9.55 -12.72 -12.56
C TYR A 320 -9.06 -13.58 -13.74
N VAL A 321 -9.03 -13.03 -14.92
CA VAL A 321 -8.56 -13.73 -16.13
C VAL A 321 -7.05 -13.81 -16.20
N LEU A 322 -6.35 -12.72 -15.83
CA LEU A 322 -4.92 -12.56 -16.03
C LEU A 322 -4.05 -13.06 -14.87
N LEU A 323 -4.61 -13.25 -13.66
CA LEU A 323 -3.81 -13.56 -12.48
C LEU A 323 -3.10 -14.92 -12.58
N LEU A 324 -3.79 -15.96 -13.04
CA LEU A 324 -3.17 -17.27 -13.18
C LEU A 324 -2.10 -17.31 -14.29
N PRO A 325 -2.34 -16.79 -15.52
CA PRO A 325 -1.29 -16.59 -16.51
C PRO A 325 -0.10 -15.76 -16.00
N PHE A 326 -0.36 -14.67 -15.29
CA PHE A 326 0.70 -13.88 -14.65
C PHE A 326 1.58 -14.73 -13.74
N VAL A 327 0.95 -15.48 -12.81
CA VAL A 327 1.69 -16.34 -11.88
C VAL A 327 2.49 -17.40 -12.65
N SER A 328 1.90 -18.02 -13.67
CA SER A 328 2.57 -19.04 -14.49
C SER A 328 3.81 -18.52 -15.21
N ILE A 329 3.71 -17.34 -15.85
CA ILE A 329 4.84 -16.72 -16.56
C ILE A 329 5.87 -16.19 -15.54
N TYR A 330 5.39 -15.59 -14.45
CA TYR A 330 6.24 -14.98 -13.42
C TYR A 330 7.08 -16.01 -12.65
N THR A 331 6.57 -17.23 -12.48
CA THR A 331 7.26 -18.31 -11.78
C THR A 331 7.74 -19.42 -12.73
N ALA A 332 7.87 -19.10 -14.02
CA ALA A 332 8.35 -20.04 -15.02
C ALA A 332 9.77 -20.54 -14.66
N GLY A 333 9.99 -21.87 -14.71
CA GLY A 333 11.26 -22.51 -14.36
C GLY A 333 11.49 -22.74 -12.87
N VAL A 334 10.56 -22.34 -12.00
CA VAL A 334 10.64 -22.59 -10.55
C VAL A 334 9.92 -23.90 -10.22
N ASN A 335 10.65 -24.86 -9.63
CA ASN A 335 10.15 -26.22 -9.37
C ASN A 335 10.07 -26.59 -7.88
N ASP A 336 10.52 -25.71 -6.98
CA ASP A 336 10.57 -25.95 -5.54
C ASP A 336 9.24 -25.64 -4.82
N ALA A 337 8.27 -25.05 -5.54
CA ALA A 337 6.95 -24.71 -5.02
C ALA A 337 5.86 -24.81 -6.09
N ASN A 338 4.66 -25.20 -5.68
CA ASN A 338 3.48 -25.11 -6.55
C ASN A 338 2.83 -23.72 -6.46
N TYR A 339 3.17 -22.85 -7.41
CA TYR A 339 2.56 -21.52 -7.52
C TYR A 339 1.22 -21.54 -8.27
N ILE A 340 1.00 -22.49 -9.17
CA ILE A 340 -0.20 -22.51 -10.01
C ILE A 340 -1.36 -23.12 -9.22
N ARG A 341 -2.16 -22.26 -8.58
CA ARG A 341 -3.30 -22.65 -7.74
C ARG A 341 -4.58 -21.92 -8.17
N PRO A 342 -5.39 -22.47 -9.08
CA PRO A 342 -6.62 -21.83 -9.57
C PRO A 342 -7.59 -21.42 -8.46
N SER A 343 -7.65 -22.19 -7.37
CA SER A 343 -8.50 -21.89 -6.22
C SER A 343 -8.18 -20.54 -5.52
N LEU A 344 -6.94 -20.09 -5.58
CA LEU A 344 -6.54 -18.80 -4.98
C LEU A 344 -6.95 -17.61 -5.84
N VAL A 345 -7.11 -17.77 -7.16
CA VAL A 345 -7.44 -16.65 -8.06
C VAL A 345 -8.72 -15.93 -7.62
N GLY A 346 -9.81 -16.67 -7.47
CA GLY A 346 -11.08 -16.10 -7.05
C GLY A 346 -11.02 -15.43 -5.66
N LEU A 347 -10.26 -16.03 -4.73
CA LEU A 347 -10.09 -15.50 -3.39
C LEU A 347 -9.32 -14.17 -3.38
N PHE A 348 -8.19 -14.06 -4.08
CA PHE A 348 -7.42 -12.81 -4.15
C PHE A 348 -8.17 -11.71 -4.91
N VAL A 349 -8.90 -12.06 -5.97
CA VAL A 349 -9.76 -11.12 -6.71
C VAL A 349 -10.88 -10.60 -5.81
N LEU A 350 -11.56 -11.49 -5.08
CA LEU A 350 -12.63 -11.10 -4.16
C LEU A 350 -12.10 -10.25 -3.01
N MET A 351 -10.96 -10.63 -2.42
CA MET A 351 -10.30 -9.88 -1.36
C MET A 351 -10.01 -8.44 -1.81
N GLY A 352 -9.35 -8.27 -2.94
CA GLY A 352 -9.00 -6.95 -3.45
C GLY A 352 -10.24 -6.15 -3.89
N LEU A 353 -11.21 -6.77 -4.53
CA LEU A 353 -12.45 -6.11 -4.93
C LEU A 353 -13.21 -5.56 -3.72
N VAL A 354 -13.43 -6.39 -2.69
CA VAL A 354 -14.13 -5.99 -1.47
C VAL A 354 -13.36 -4.89 -0.73
N GLN A 355 -12.04 -4.97 -0.67
CA GLN A 355 -11.20 -3.91 -0.11
C GLN A 355 -11.40 -2.57 -0.81
N ASN A 356 -11.53 -2.57 -2.13
CA ASN A 356 -11.57 -1.34 -2.92
C ASN A 356 -12.99 -0.77 -3.07
N ILE A 357 -14.05 -1.57 -3.00
CA ILE A 357 -15.44 -1.09 -3.03
C ILE A 357 -15.71 -0.01 -1.96
N ARG A 358 -15.07 -0.08 -0.80
CA ARG A 358 -15.25 0.88 0.31
C ARG A 358 -14.63 2.27 0.08
N ILE A 359 -13.76 2.43 -0.92
CA ILE A 359 -12.95 3.64 -1.10
C ILE A 359 -13.79 4.94 -1.22
N PRO A 360 -14.88 5.01 -1.99
CA PRO A 360 -15.71 6.23 -2.04
C PRO A 360 -16.25 6.64 -0.66
N ALA A 361 -16.77 5.67 0.10
CA ALA A 361 -17.30 5.92 1.44
C ALA A 361 -16.20 6.31 2.44
N LEU A 362 -15.03 5.66 2.40
CA LEU A 362 -13.88 6.02 3.23
C LEU A 362 -13.35 7.42 2.90
N SER A 363 -13.29 7.81 1.62
CA SER A 363 -12.87 9.16 1.22
C SER A 363 -13.76 10.23 1.83
N MET A 364 -15.08 9.98 1.92
CA MET A 364 -16.03 10.86 2.61
C MET A 364 -15.78 10.91 4.11
N ILE A 365 -15.60 9.77 4.76
CA ILE A 365 -15.30 9.69 6.21
C ILE A 365 -14.02 10.49 6.53
N CYS A 366 -12.98 10.33 5.70
CA CYS A 366 -11.73 11.08 5.83
C CYS A 366 -11.91 12.58 5.60
N ALA A 367 -12.71 12.99 4.59
CA ALA A 367 -12.99 14.38 4.27
C ALA A 367 -13.69 15.12 5.40
N TYR A 368 -14.58 14.43 6.13
CA TYR A 368 -15.25 14.97 7.32
C TYR A 368 -14.43 14.84 8.62
N GLY A 369 -13.25 14.20 8.56
CA GLY A 369 -12.37 14.00 9.72
C GLY A 369 -12.94 13.05 10.78
N HIS A 370 -13.90 12.18 10.43
CA HIS A 370 -14.57 11.26 11.36
C HIS A 370 -13.69 10.05 11.73
N TYR A 371 -12.41 10.29 12.02
CA TYR A 371 -11.46 9.23 12.43
C TYR A 371 -11.80 8.66 13.79
N LYS A 372 -12.12 9.51 14.78
CA LYS A 372 -12.42 9.08 16.15
C LYS A 372 -13.70 8.26 16.21
N GLU A 373 -14.73 8.66 15.48
CA GLU A 373 -16.03 8.00 15.42
C GLU A 373 -15.97 6.60 14.77
N THR A 374 -14.97 6.39 13.89
CA THR A 374 -14.79 5.13 13.16
C THR A 374 -13.70 4.23 13.75
N GLN A 375 -13.04 4.65 14.82
CA GLN A 375 -11.90 3.97 15.43
C GLN A 375 -12.25 2.56 15.92
N TRP A 376 -13.35 2.43 16.66
CA TRP A 376 -13.80 1.12 17.16
C TRP A 376 -14.21 0.16 16.05
N ARG A 377 -14.76 0.67 14.97
CA ARG A 377 -15.13 -0.10 13.77
C ARG A 377 -13.90 -0.68 13.07
N ALA A 378 -12.83 0.08 13.01
CA ALA A 378 -11.55 -0.39 12.50
C ALA A 378 -10.93 -1.47 13.41
N LEU A 379 -11.09 -1.35 14.73
CA LEU A 379 -10.66 -2.40 15.67
C LEU A 379 -11.45 -3.71 15.47
N ILE A 380 -12.75 -3.64 15.26
CA ILE A 380 -13.58 -4.82 14.97
C ILE A 380 -13.11 -5.47 13.65
N GLU A 381 -12.78 -4.69 12.61
CA GLU A 381 -12.18 -5.20 11.38
C GLU A 381 -10.92 -6.03 11.67
N ALA A 382 -9.99 -5.50 12.48
CA ALA A 382 -8.77 -6.20 12.85
C ALA A 382 -9.02 -7.47 13.67
N VAL A 383 -9.98 -7.44 14.60
CA VAL A 383 -10.36 -8.62 15.40
C VAL A 383 -10.99 -9.71 14.52
N ILE A 384 -11.88 -9.36 13.59
CA ILE A 384 -12.44 -10.32 12.63
C ILE A 384 -11.33 -10.93 11.78
N ASN A 385 -10.43 -10.09 11.25
CA ASN A 385 -9.29 -10.56 10.44
C ASN A 385 -8.49 -11.61 11.19
N LEU A 386 -7.99 -11.29 12.38
CA LEU A 386 -7.18 -12.19 13.20
C LEU A 386 -7.92 -13.48 13.57
N SER A 387 -9.14 -13.35 14.12
CA SER A 387 -9.88 -14.49 14.66
C SER A 387 -10.24 -15.50 13.56
N VAL A 388 -10.78 -15.02 12.43
CA VAL A 388 -11.19 -15.89 11.31
C VAL A 388 -9.97 -16.48 10.62
N SER A 389 -8.91 -15.69 10.40
CA SER A 389 -7.67 -16.17 9.77
C SER A 389 -6.99 -17.27 10.60
N ILE A 390 -6.86 -17.09 11.92
CA ILE A 390 -6.26 -18.10 12.83
C ILE A 390 -7.03 -19.41 12.80
N VAL A 391 -8.36 -19.36 12.83
CA VAL A 391 -9.19 -20.57 12.81
C VAL A 391 -9.11 -21.29 11.47
N LEU A 392 -9.12 -20.54 10.36
CA LEU A 392 -9.18 -21.14 9.02
C LEU A 392 -7.83 -21.55 8.47
N ILE A 393 -6.72 -20.90 8.86
CA ILE A 393 -5.39 -21.25 8.33
C ILE A 393 -5.00 -22.69 8.67
N LEU A 394 -5.37 -23.19 9.85
CA LEU A 394 -5.07 -24.55 10.30
C LEU A 394 -5.76 -25.63 9.44
N ARG A 395 -6.87 -25.29 8.76
CA ARG A 395 -7.64 -26.22 7.93
C ARG A 395 -7.44 -26.01 6.43
N LEU A 396 -7.30 -24.74 6.02
CA LEU A 396 -7.31 -24.34 4.61
C LEU A 396 -5.98 -23.73 4.13
N GLY A 397 -4.96 -23.67 5.01
CA GLY A 397 -3.68 -23.04 4.67
C GLY A 397 -3.83 -21.58 4.22
N ILE A 398 -3.15 -21.20 3.13
CA ILE A 398 -3.22 -19.85 2.55
C ILE A 398 -4.66 -19.39 2.30
N ALA A 399 -5.52 -20.26 1.77
CA ALA A 399 -6.91 -19.89 1.49
C ALA A 399 -7.64 -19.45 2.77
N GLY A 400 -7.28 -20.01 3.93
CA GLY A 400 -7.86 -19.64 5.22
C GLY A 400 -7.53 -18.21 5.63
N THR A 401 -6.29 -17.74 5.44
CA THR A 401 -5.92 -16.35 5.74
C THR A 401 -6.63 -15.37 4.81
N VAL A 402 -6.68 -15.68 3.51
CA VAL A 402 -7.37 -14.83 2.52
C VAL A 402 -8.86 -14.73 2.82
N ILE A 403 -9.53 -15.82 3.23
CA ILE A 403 -10.95 -15.81 3.62
C ILE A 403 -11.15 -14.94 4.87
N GLY A 404 -10.27 -15.03 5.87
CA GLY A 404 -10.33 -14.18 7.05
C GLY A 404 -10.22 -12.69 6.70
N THR A 405 -9.32 -12.37 5.78
CA THR A 405 -9.15 -11.00 5.26
C THR A 405 -10.37 -10.55 4.45
N ILE A 406 -10.99 -11.42 3.64
CA ILE A 406 -12.25 -11.13 2.94
C ILE A 406 -13.37 -10.82 3.94
N CYS A 407 -13.53 -11.63 5.00
CA CYS A 407 -14.57 -11.41 6.02
C CYS A 407 -14.40 -10.04 6.71
N SER A 408 -13.18 -9.68 7.08
CA SER A 408 -12.89 -8.40 7.72
C SER A 408 -13.16 -7.21 6.79
N TYR A 409 -12.71 -7.31 5.54
CA TYR A 409 -12.95 -6.29 4.53
C TYR A 409 -14.44 -6.17 4.17
N ALA A 410 -15.17 -7.29 4.10
CA ALA A 410 -16.62 -7.27 3.87
C ALA A 410 -17.36 -6.53 4.98
N TYR A 411 -17.04 -6.85 6.25
CA TYR A 411 -17.55 -6.11 7.39
C TYR A 411 -17.28 -4.60 7.26
N ARG A 412 -16.03 -4.22 7.02
CA ARG A 412 -15.64 -2.81 6.95
C ARG A 412 -16.24 -2.09 5.75
N THR A 413 -16.40 -2.76 4.63
CA THR A 413 -17.03 -2.22 3.42
C THR A 413 -18.50 -1.90 3.67
N ILE A 414 -19.25 -2.87 4.20
CA ILE A 414 -20.66 -2.69 4.55
C ILE A 414 -20.81 -1.56 5.59
N ASP A 415 -20.01 -1.60 6.65
CA ASP A 415 -19.99 -0.58 7.69
C ASP A 415 -19.72 0.83 7.16
N SER A 416 -18.70 0.98 6.30
CA SER A 416 -18.35 2.29 5.72
C SER A 416 -19.44 2.84 4.81
N ILE A 417 -20.07 1.99 3.99
CA ILE A 417 -21.20 2.38 3.13
C ILE A 417 -22.40 2.79 4.00
N ILE A 418 -22.71 2.03 5.04
CA ILE A 418 -23.80 2.37 5.97
C ILE A 418 -23.48 3.66 6.73
N TYR A 419 -22.24 3.85 7.19
CA TYR A 419 -21.81 5.04 7.91
C TYR A 419 -21.90 6.30 7.05
N SER A 420 -21.59 6.20 5.76
CA SER A 420 -21.64 7.33 4.82
C SER A 420 -23.04 7.95 4.69
N ARG A 421 -24.12 7.23 5.10
CA ARG A 421 -25.48 7.77 5.18
C ARG A 421 -25.60 9.01 6.08
N LYS A 422 -24.73 9.16 7.05
CA LYS A 422 -24.75 10.34 7.94
C LYS A 422 -24.51 11.66 7.18
N PHE A 423 -23.81 11.57 6.04
CA PHE A 423 -23.49 12.73 5.21
C PHE A 423 -24.55 12.99 4.14
N PHE A 424 -25.40 11.98 3.84
CA PHE A 424 -26.39 12.05 2.79
C PHE A 424 -27.72 11.42 3.25
N GLU A 425 -28.81 11.72 2.53
CA GLU A 425 -30.13 11.12 2.79
C GLU A 425 -30.18 9.62 2.38
N ARG A 426 -31.26 8.91 2.80
CA ARG A 426 -31.44 7.44 2.62
C ARG A 426 -31.28 6.91 1.18
N LYS A 427 -31.39 7.76 0.17
CA LYS A 427 -31.27 7.39 -1.27
C LYS A 427 -29.91 6.78 -1.64
N VAL A 428 -28.84 7.12 -0.91
CA VAL A 428 -27.46 6.66 -1.16
C VAL A 428 -27.36 5.14 -1.18
N LEU A 429 -27.82 4.46 -0.14
CA LEU A 429 -27.66 3.01 0.00
C LEU A 429 -28.27 2.24 -1.16
N LYS A 430 -29.51 2.58 -1.53
CA LYS A 430 -30.20 1.88 -2.61
C LYS A 430 -29.42 1.98 -3.92
N THR A 431 -28.91 3.18 -4.26
CA THR A 431 -28.14 3.42 -5.48
C THR A 431 -26.83 2.64 -5.46
N THR A 432 -26.06 2.71 -4.36
CA THR A 432 -24.79 2.01 -4.22
C THR A 432 -24.98 0.48 -4.34
N PHE A 433 -25.95 -0.12 -3.62
CA PHE A 433 -26.15 -1.57 -3.70
C PHE A 433 -26.68 -2.04 -5.06
N ILE A 434 -27.51 -1.25 -5.75
CA ILE A 434 -27.94 -1.56 -7.12
C ILE A 434 -26.73 -1.53 -8.07
N ARG A 435 -25.85 -0.52 -7.96
CA ARG A 435 -24.62 -0.44 -8.77
C ARG A 435 -23.70 -1.61 -8.49
N LEU A 436 -23.49 -1.97 -7.21
CA LEU A 436 -22.68 -3.14 -6.84
C LEU A 436 -23.25 -4.43 -7.42
N GLY A 437 -24.54 -4.70 -7.25
CA GLY A 437 -25.17 -5.90 -7.79
C GLY A 437 -25.11 -5.97 -9.33
N ARG A 438 -25.38 -4.86 -10.01
CA ARG A 438 -25.28 -4.77 -11.46
C ARG A 438 -23.85 -5.03 -11.96
N ASN A 439 -22.87 -4.35 -11.40
CA ASN A 439 -21.47 -4.51 -11.82
C ASN A 439 -20.94 -5.91 -11.47
N ALA A 440 -21.32 -6.49 -10.33
CA ALA A 440 -20.96 -7.86 -9.97
C ALA A 440 -21.53 -8.87 -10.98
N LEU A 441 -22.79 -8.71 -11.40
CA LEU A 441 -23.40 -9.56 -12.42
C LEU A 441 -22.65 -9.46 -13.77
N VAL A 442 -22.34 -8.22 -14.21
CA VAL A 442 -21.58 -8.00 -15.45
C VAL A 442 -20.20 -8.64 -15.35
N MET A 443 -19.52 -8.50 -14.21
CA MET A 443 -18.21 -9.13 -13.97
C MET A 443 -18.29 -10.66 -14.09
N ILE A 444 -19.27 -11.30 -13.43
CA ILE A 444 -19.45 -12.75 -13.47
C ILE A 444 -19.69 -13.23 -14.91
N LEU A 445 -20.58 -12.56 -15.64
CA LEU A 445 -20.89 -12.89 -17.03
C LEU A 445 -19.66 -12.71 -17.93
N PHE A 446 -18.93 -11.60 -17.78
CA PHE A 446 -17.71 -11.36 -18.55
C PHE A 446 -16.65 -12.45 -18.29
N CYS A 447 -16.37 -12.75 -17.03
CA CYS A 447 -15.40 -13.77 -16.65
C CYS A 447 -15.80 -15.16 -17.20
N TYR A 448 -17.09 -15.50 -17.13
CA TYR A 448 -17.61 -16.75 -17.69
C TYR A 448 -17.42 -16.82 -19.21
N CYS A 449 -17.77 -15.76 -19.94
CA CYS A 449 -17.59 -15.70 -21.40
C CYS A 449 -16.11 -15.83 -21.79
N VAL A 450 -15.20 -15.13 -21.10
CA VAL A 450 -13.77 -15.19 -21.40
C VAL A 450 -13.19 -16.58 -21.11
N GLN A 451 -13.62 -17.23 -20.03
CA GLN A 451 -13.21 -18.61 -19.75
C GLN A 451 -13.71 -19.60 -20.81
N ALA A 452 -14.94 -19.39 -21.33
CA ALA A 452 -15.49 -20.23 -22.41
C ALA A 452 -14.71 -20.09 -23.73
N ILE A 453 -14.09 -18.93 -23.98
CA ILE A 453 -13.24 -18.69 -25.17
C ILE A 453 -11.90 -19.44 -25.04
N GLY A 454 -11.42 -19.71 -23.82
CA GLY A 454 -10.20 -20.49 -23.60
C GLY A 454 -8.91 -19.79 -24.04
N ILE A 455 -8.76 -18.50 -23.78
CA ILE A 455 -7.58 -17.70 -24.15
C ILE A 455 -6.34 -18.29 -23.43
N GLN A 456 -5.35 -18.72 -24.21
CA GLN A 456 -4.06 -19.22 -23.68
C GLN A 456 -3.00 -18.12 -23.73
N ILE A 457 -2.55 -17.69 -22.55
CA ILE A 457 -1.54 -16.64 -22.36
C ILE A 457 -0.29 -17.31 -21.77
N ASP A 458 0.72 -17.54 -22.60
CA ASP A 458 1.93 -18.31 -22.29
C ASP A 458 3.23 -17.48 -22.35
N SER A 459 3.13 -16.20 -22.75
CA SER A 459 4.28 -15.31 -22.86
C SER A 459 3.95 -13.89 -22.39
N TRP A 460 4.99 -13.12 -22.03
CA TRP A 460 4.82 -11.71 -21.66
C TRP A 460 4.22 -10.85 -22.78
N GLU A 461 4.57 -11.13 -24.04
CA GLU A 461 4.02 -10.41 -25.19
C GLU A 461 2.52 -10.58 -25.27
N LYS A 462 2.04 -11.84 -25.23
CA LYS A 462 0.60 -12.14 -25.21
C LYS A 462 -0.07 -11.57 -23.95
N PHE A 463 0.59 -11.65 -22.79
CA PHE A 463 0.05 -11.10 -21.56
C PHE A 463 -0.28 -9.62 -21.68
N PHE A 464 0.60 -8.81 -22.26
CA PHE A 464 0.36 -7.38 -22.44
C PHE A 464 -0.65 -7.10 -23.56
N VAL A 465 -0.58 -7.79 -24.70
CA VAL A 465 -1.49 -7.58 -25.82
C VAL A 465 -2.91 -8.02 -25.45
N ASP A 466 -3.07 -9.25 -24.99
CA ASP A 466 -4.38 -9.80 -24.61
C ASP A 466 -4.94 -9.06 -23.38
N GLY A 467 -4.07 -8.70 -22.43
CA GLY A 467 -4.43 -7.89 -21.28
C GLY A 467 -5.01 -6.52 -21.67
N LEU A 468 -4.41 -5.84 -22.66
CA LEU A 468 -4.94 -4.59 -23.19
C LEU A 468 -6.28 -4.78 -23.91
N ILE A 469 -6.40 -5.82 -24.73
CA ILE A 469 -7.65 -6.16 -25.42
C ILE A 469 -8.76 -6.47 -24.41
N LEU A 470 -8.47 -7.28 -23.39
CA LEU A 470 -9.38 -7.61 -22.31
C LEU A 470 -9.80 -6.36 -21.52
N PHE A 471 -8.85 -5.48 -21.21
CA PHE A 471 -9.15 -4.24 -20.51
C PHE A 471 -10.06 -3.33 -21.35
N CYS A 472 -9.75 -3.11 -22.64
CA CYS A 472 -10.54 -2.28 -23.52
C CYS A 472 -11.96 -2.86 -23.74
N SER A 473 -12.07 -4.16 -23.97
CA SER A 473 -13.38 -4.82 -24.15
C SER A 473 -14.21 -4.79 -22.86
N CYS A 474 -13.58 -5.04 -21.73
CA CYS A 474 -14.21 -5.02 -20.42
C CYS A 474 -14.71 -3.63 -20.05
N ILE A 475 -13.89 -2.58 -20.17
CA ILE A 475 -14.29 -1.21 -19.82
C ILE A 475 -15.41 -0.70 -20.72
N ILE A 476 -15.38 -1.06 -22.01
CA ILE A 476 -16.48 -0.73 -22.95
C ILE A 476 -17.75 -1.43 -22.51
N LEU A 477 -17.70 -2.72 -22.18
CA LEU A 477 -18.87 -3.47 -21.71
C LEU A 477 -19.47 -2.83 -20.45
N PHE A 478 -18.64 -2.56 -19.43
CA PHE A 478 -19.09 -1.92 -18.19
C PHE A 478 -19.64 -0.51 -18.44
N ALA A 479 -18.99 0.29 -19.29
CA ALA A 479 -19.48 1.60 -19.68
C ALA A 479 -20.83 1.53 -20.40
N CYS A 480 -21.02 0.61 -21.34
CA CYS A 480 -22.27 0.41 -22.08
C CYS A 480 -23.41 -0.01 -21.15
N VAL A 481 -23.19 -1.01 -20.29
CA VAL A 481 -24.22 -1.46 -19.35
C VAL A 481 -24.61 -0.33 -18.39
N ASN A 482 -23.61 0.35 -17.80
CA ASN A 482 -23.88 1.46 -16.89
C ASN A 482 -24.54 2.66 -17.61
N TYR A 483 -24.21 2.90 -18.88
CA TYR A 483 -24.89 3.91 -19.73
C TYR A 483 -26.37 3.58 -19.92
N ILE A 484 -26.74 2.34 -20.21
CA ILE A 484 -28.12 1.93 -20.39
C ILE A 484 -28.98 2.25 -19.16
N PHE A 485 -28.47 1.93 -17.97
CA PHE A 485 -29.22 2.13 -16.72
C PHE A 485 -29.17 3.56 -16.18
N GLU A 486 -28.10 4.33 -16.44
CA GLU A 486 -27.91 5.69 -15.90
C GLU A 486 -27.51 6.71 -16.99
N HIS A 487 -28.14 6.63 -18.19
CA HIS A 487 -27.78 7.39 -19.38
C HIS A 487 -27.76 8.92 -19.18
N ARG A 488 -28.66 9.46 -18.35
CA ARG A 488 -28.74 10.91 -18.08
C ARG A 488 -27.47 11.40 -17.37
N LYS A 489 -26.97 10.63 -16.41
CA LYS A 489 -25.75 10.95 -15.68
C LYS A 489 -24.53 10.85 -16.58
N PHE A 490 -24.40 9.76 -17.32
CA PHE A 490 -23.27 9.53 -18.23
C PHE A 490 -23.14 10.66 -19.27
N LYS A 491 -24.25 11.09 -19.92
CA LYS A 491 -24.22 12.20 -20.87
C LYS A 491 -23.83 13.53 -20.25
N LYS A 492 -24.29 13.83 -19.03
CA LYS A 492 -23.93 15.04 -18.31
C LYS A 492 -22.41 15.12 -18.13
N HIS A 493 -21.79 14.05 -17.65
CA HIS A 493 -20.36 14.01 -17.35
C HIS A 493 -19.46 13.96 -18.59
N CYS A 494 -19.82 13.25 -19.63
CA CYS A 494 -19.09 13.32 -20.90
C CYS A 494 -19.05 14.77 -21.45
N ARG A 495 -20.13 15.54 -21.27
CA ARG A 495 -20.14 16.96 -21.63
C ARG A 495 -19.24 17.82 -20.72
N GLU A 496 -19.23 17.57 -19.42
CA GLU A 496 -18.36 18.27 -18.46
C GLU A 496 -16.89 17.96 -18.72
N LEU A 497 -16.51 16.69 -18.90
CA LEU A 497 -15.15 16.29 -19.29
C LEU A 497 -14.72 16.96 -20.60
N SER A 498 -15.59 16.98 -21.61
CA SER A 498 -15.29 17.64 -22.89
C SER A 498 -15.09 19.15 -22.74
N ARG A 499 -15.81 19.82 -21.80
CA ARG A 499 -15.61 21.24 -21.47
C ARG A 499 -14.29 21.48 -20.77
N ILE A 500 -13.91 20.62 -19.80
CA ILE A 500 -12.62 20.72 -19.08
C ILE A 500 -11.46 20.55 -20.05
N VAL A 501 -11.51 19.56 -20.93
CA VAL A 501 -10.47 19.31 -21.95
C VAL A 501 -10.38 20.47 -22.96
N LYS A 502 -11.51 21.09 -23.33
CA LYS A 502 -11.54 22.26 -24.20
C LYS A 502 -11.03 23.54 -23.51
N ALA A 503 -11.21 23.67 -22.18
CA ALA A 503 -10.73 24.81 -21.41
C ALA A 503 -9.22 24.69 -21.06
N ALA A 504 -8.65 23.49 -21.13
CA ALA A 504 -7.23 23.20 -20.89
C ALA A 504 -6.37 23.27 -22.16
N ARG A 505 -7.00 23.38 -23.32
CA ARG A 505 -6.37 23.71 -24.61
C ARG A 505 -6.46 25.22 -24.88
#